data_597796572fbb7a01a650c9c3c119a546
#
_entry.id   597796572fbb7a01a650c9c3c119a546
#
_cell.length_a   1.000
_cell.length_b   1.000
_cell.length_c   1.000
_cell.angle_alpha   90.00
_cell.angle_beta   90.00
_cell.angle_gamma   90.00
#
_symmetry.space_group_name_H-M   'P 1'
#
loop_
_entity.id
_entity.type
_entity.pdbx_description
1 polymer ?
#
loop_
_entity_poly.entity_id
_entity_poly.type
_entity_poly.pdbx_seq_one_letter_code
_entity_poly.pdbx_strand_id
1 'polypeptide(L)'
;VLGILAHVDSGKTTLSDRLLEATGTIQKREMQDQMLDSMDLERERGITIKCHPVTMEYSRGGEKYLLNLIDTPGHVDFSYEVSRSLAACEGALLLIDAAQGVEAQTVANAHLAVAQGLEVIPVINKIDLPSAQPELCKKQVEDVLAIPAEDAILASGKSGAGIGEILEAVVERVPPPRNAGYPAARALIFDCVFDSYKGVICYVRVFSGSIKAGDEILLMGGGRKTSVKEVGRFTPSM
;
A
#
# COMPACT_ATOMS: atom_id res chain seq x y z
N VAL A 1 -4.21 -6.61 -4.22
CA VAL A 1 -3.34 -5.99 -3.19
C VAL A 1 -2.73 -4.73 -3.78
N LEU A 2 -2.72 -3.67 -3.01
CA LEU A 2 -2.34 -2.33 -3.44
C LEU A 2 -1.22 -1.81 -2.53
N GLY A 3 -0.11 -1.37 -3.10
CA GLY A 3 0.93 -0.65 -2.40
C GLY A 3 0.69 0.86 -2.42
N ILE A 4 1.18 1.60 -1.44
CA ILE A 4 1.18 3.05 -1.47
C ILE A 4 2.62 3.56 -1.35
N LEU A 5 3.04 4.27 -2.37
CA LEU A 5 4.39 4.81 -2.55
C LEU A 5 4.36 6.33 -2.47
N ALA A 6 5.27 6.91 -1.74
CA ALA A 6 5.34 8.35 -1.57
C ALA A 6 6.75 8.81 -1.23
N HIS A 7 7.07 10.04 -1.55
CA HIS A 7 8.17 10.74 -0.90
C HIS A 7 7.82 11.05 0.55
N VAL A 8 8.82 11.27 1.40
CA VAL A 8 8.62 11.70 2.79
C VAL A 8 7.78 12.99 2.80
N ASP A 9 6.86 13.11 3.73
CA ASP A 9 5.94 14.26 3.88
C ASP A 9 4.95 14.52 2.72
N SER A 10 4.82 13.64 1.74
CA SER A 10 3.79 13.77 0.66
C SER A 10 2.36 13.52 1.16
N GLY A 11 2.17 13.18 2.43
CA GLY A 11 0.85 12.93 3.04
C GLY A 11 0.34 11.50 2.88
N LYS A 12 1.26 10.53 2.78
CA LYS A 12 0.97 9.11 2.60
C LYS A 12 0.02 8.58 3.70
N THR A 13 0.40 8.71 4.96
CA THR A 13 -0.40 8.23 6.10
C THR A 13 -1.77 8.91 6.17
N THR A 14 -1.82 10.24 5.95
CA THR A 14 -3.09 10.99 5.91
C THR A 14 -4.01 10.49 4.80
N LEU A 15 -3.47 10.16 3.62
CA LEU A 15 -4.26 9.62 2.52
C LEU A 15 -4.75 8.19 2.85
N SER A 16 -3.89 7.36 3.44
CA SER A 16 -4.25 6.01 3.89
C SER A 16 -5.40 6.06 4.90
N ASP A 17 -5.34 6.96 5.88
CA ASP A 17 -6.40 7.19 6.86
C ASP A 17 -7.73 7.56 6.18
N ARG A 18 -7.69 8.42 5.14
CA ARG A 18 -8.90 8.78 4.38
C ARG A 18 -9.48 7.62 3.57
N LEU A 19 -8.63 6.77 3.01
CA LEU A 19 -9.10 5.54 2.33
C LEU A 19 -9.80 4.60 3.32
N LEU A 20 -9.28 4.46 4.54
CA LEU A 20 -9.90 3.66 5.60
C LEU A 20 -11.25 4.25 6.06
N GLU A 21 -11.34 5.57 6.18
CA GLU A 21 -12.60 6.28 6.50
C GLU A 21 -13.63 6.10 5.38
N ALA A 22 -13.25 6.34 4.12
CA ALA A 22 -14.14 6.29 2.97
C ALA A 22 -14.71 4.89 2.72
N THR A 23 -13.94 3.85 3.04
CA THR A 23 -14.39 2.45 2.96
C THR A 23 -15.16 1.98 4.19
N GLY A 24 -15.30 2.84 5.22
CA GLY A 24 -15.97 2.48 6.48
C GLY A 24 -15.22 1.42 7.30
N THR A 25 -13.97 1.16 6.97
CA THR A 25 -13.12 0.19 7.69
C THR A 25 -12.86 0.64 9.12
N ILE A 26 -12.78 1.95 9.33
CA ILE A 26 -12.67 2.60 10.63
C ILE A 26 -13.82 3.59 10.78
N GLN A 27 -14.48 3.57 11.95
CA GLN A 27 -15.53 4.54 12.22
C GLN A 27 -14.89 5.90 12.53
N LYS A 28 -15.50 6.99 12.02
CA LYS A 28 -15.02 8.36 12.18
C LYS A 28 -14.71 8.76 13.63
N ARG A 29 -15.43 8.21 14.60
CA ARG A 29 -15.23 8.45 16.04
C ARG A 29 -14.01 7.71 16.63
N GLU A 30 -13.48 6.73 15.92
CA GLU A 30 -12.32 5.91 16.33
C GLU A 30 -11.04 6.35 15.59
N MET A 31 -11.18 7.25 14.62
CA MET A 31 -10.06 7.80 13.86
C MET A 31 -9.14 8.60 14.78
N GLN A 32 -7.88 8.20 14.80
CA GLN A 32 -6.77 8.99 15.33
C GLN A 32 -5.88 9.39 14.16
N ASP A 33 -5.24 10.54 14.24
CA ASP A 33 -4.27 10.93 13.22
C ASP A 33 -3.12 9.93 13.17
N GLN A 34 -2.69 9.57 11.97
CA GLN A 34 -1.61 8.60 11.72
C GLN A 34 -1.91 7.21 12.31
N MET A 35 -3.08 6.69 12.05
CA MET A 35 -3.56 5.43 12.64
C MET A 35 -2.72 4.21 12.22
N LEU A 36 -2.15 4.22 11.02
CA LEU A 36 -1.27 3.16 10.54
C LEU A 36 0.16 3.25 11.11
N ASP A 37 0.60 4.41 11.57
CA ASP A 37 1.91 4.57 12.19
C ASP A 37 1.84 4.09 13.66
N SER A 38 2.12 2.82 13.89
CA SER A 38 1.93 2.16 15.19
C SER A 38 3.09 2.37 16.16
N MET A 39 4.28 2.78 15.67
CA MET A 39 5.47 2.98 16.48
C MET A 39 5.59 4.45 16.94
N ASP A 40 5.96 4.66 18.20
CA ASP A 40 6.22 6.01 18.73
C ASP A 40 7.25 6.77 17.87
N LEU A 41 8.26 6.06 17.36
CA LEU A 41 9.30 6.63 16.49
C LEU A 41 8.75 7.07 15.12
N GLU A 42 7.78 6.33 14.56
CA GLU A 42 7.10 6.70 13.31
C GLU A 42 6.32 8.00 13.49
N ARG A 43 5.56 8.09 14.59
CA ARG A 43 4.79 9.31 14.94
C ARG A 43 5.68 10.51 15.26
N GLU A 44 6.77 10.29 15.99
CA GLU A 44 7.72 11.34 16.34
C GLU A 44 8.44 11.91 15.11
N ARG A 45 8.80 11.04 14.16
CA ARG A 45 9.57 11.41 12.97
C ARG A 45 8.71 11.72 11.75
N GLY A 46 7.41 11.39 11.79
CA GLY A 46 6.51 11.53 10.65
C GLY A 46 6.86 10.62 9.47
N ILE A 47 7.54 9.50 9.71
CA ILE A 47 7.97 8.55 8.68
C ILE A 47 7.47 7.15 8.99
N THR A 48 6.95 6.45 7.99
CA THR A 48 6.63 5.02 8.10
C THR A 48 7.93 4.21 8.00
N ILE A 49 8.19 3.38 8.99
CA ILE A 49 9.39 2.52 9.06
C ILE A 49 9.05 1.10 8.66
N LYS A 50 7.89 0.60 9.10
CA LYS A 50 7.40 -0.76 8.80
C LYS A 50 6.22 -0.73 7.87
N CYS A 51 6.04 -1.82 7.14
CA CYS A 51 4.85 -2.00 6.31
C CYS A 51 3.64 -2.28 7.18
N HIS A 52 2.54 -1.53 6.94
CA HIS A 52 1.28 -1.71 7.63
C HIS A 52 0.21 -2.21 6.66
N PRO A 53 0.01 -3.54 6.58
CA PRO A 53 -1.06 -4.10 5.76
C PRO A 53 -2.41 -3.95 6.45
N VAL A 54 -3.43 -3.57 5.69
CA VAL A 54 -4.81 -3.45 6.17
C VAL A 54 -5.78 -3.91 5.09
N THR A 55 -6.86 -4.58 5.49
CA THR A 55 -7.93 -5.02 4.60
C THR A 55 -9.11 -4.06 4.69
N MET A 56 -9.57 -3.57 3.55
CA MET A 56 -10.73 -2.68 3.39
C MET A 56 -11.80 -3.37 2.55
N GLU A 57 -13.08 -3.16 2.87
CA GLU A 57 -14.19 -3.54 2.02
C GLU A 57 -14.70 -2.30 1.28
N TYR A 58 -14.78 -2.37 -0.04
CA TYR A 58 -15.33 -1.32 -0.88
C TYR A 58 -16.47 -1.86 -1.71
N SER A 59 -17.57 -1.11 -1.81
CA SER A 59 -18.74 -1.50 -2.60
C SER A 59 -18.96 -0.54 -3.77
N ARG A 60 -19.04 -1.09 -4.99
CA ARG A 60 -19.27 -0.34 -6.22
C ARG A 60 -20.31 -1.06 -7.07
N GLY A 61 -21.33 -0.35 -7.50
CA GLY A 61 -22.36 -0.92 -8.39
C GLY A 61 -23.11 -2.16 -7.84
N GLY A 62 -23.13 -2.35 -6.52
CA GLY A 62 -23.72 -3.53 -5.87
C GLY A 62 -22.73 -4.70 -5.70
N GLU A 63 -21.53 -4.60 -6.23
CA GLU A 63 -20.45 -5.58 -6.03
C GLU A 63 -19.56 -5.17 -4.85
N LYS A 64 -19.04 -6.17 -4.12
CA LYS A 64 -18.12 -5.98 -3.01
C LYS A 64 -16.71 -6.35 -3.42
N TYR A 65 -15.78 -5.46 -3.15
CA TYR A 65 -14.35 -5.62 -3.40
C TYR A 65 -13.59 -5.67 -2.07
N LEU A 66 -12.64 -6.59 -1.96
CA LEU A 66 -11.67 -6.64 -0.87
C LEU A 66 -10.38 -5.98 -1.35
N LEU A 67 -10.06 -4.82 -0.80
CA LEU A 67 -8.85 -4.08 -1.08
C LEU A 67 -7.87 -4.30 0.08
N ASN A 68 -6.72 -4.88 -0.20
CA ASN A 68 -5.65 -5.02 0.78
C ASN A 68 -4.60 -3.94 0.50
N LEU A 69 -4.54 -2.93 1.36
CA LEU A 69 -3.57 -1.85 1.28
C LEU A 69 -2.32 -2.25 2.07
N ILE A 70 -1.16 -2.03 1.48
CA ILE A 70 0.14 -2.13 2.15
C ILE A 70 0.73 -0.73 2.18
N ASP A 71 0.75 -0.11 3.35
CA ASP A 71 1.45 1.15 3.57
C ASP A 71 2.95 0.87 3.65
N THR A 72 3.73 1.42 2.70
CA THR A 72 5.17 1.15 2.57
C THR A 72 6.00 2.30 3.11
N PRO A 73 7.22 2.04 3.62
CA PRO A 73 8.16 3.10 3.96
C PRO A 73 8.42 4.03 2.78
N GLY A 74 8.50 5.35 3.05
CA GLY A 74 8.78 6.35 2.00
C GLY A 74 10.28 6.68 1.85
N HIS A 75 11.14 6.31 2.81
CA HIS A 75 12.54 6.69 2.85
C HIS A 75 13.41 5.73 2.03
N VAL A 76 14.44 6.26 1.35
CA VAL A 76 15.34 5.49 0.47
C VAL A 76 16.10 4.36 1.18
N ASP A 77 16.37 4.50 2.47
CA ASP A 77 17.07 3.48 3.26
C ASP A 77 16.26 2.18 3.40
N PHE A 78 14.95 2.24 3.17
CA PHE A 78 14.03 1.09 3.23
C PHE A 78 13.64 0.54 1.84
N SER A 79 14.47 0.79 0.83
CA SER A 79 14.19 0.35 -0.56
C SER A 79 14.01 -1.16 -0.69
N TYR A 80 14.70 -1.95 0.15
CA TYR A 80 14.56 -3.40 0.18
C TYR A 80 13.18 -3.83 0.71
N GLU A 81 12.71 -3.24 1.80
CA GLU A 81 11.38 -3.46 2.38
C GLU A 81 10.28 -3.06 1.39
N VAL A 82 10.45 -1.90 0.74
CA VAL A 82 9.54 -1.42 -0.33
C VAL A 82 9.47 -2.44 -1.46
N SER A 83 10.62 -2.90 -1.97
CA SER A 83 10.66 -3.87 -3.08
C SER A 83 9.97 -5.18 -2.73
N ARG A 84 10.14 -5.70 -1.51
CA ARG A 84 9.49 -6.93 -1.05
C ARG A 84 7.97 -6.76 -0.91
N SER A 85 7.53 -5.63 -0.39
CA SER A 85 6.10 -5.31 -0.25
C SER A 85 5.43 -5.16 -1.60
N LEU A 86 6.09 -4.49 -2.56
CA LEU A 86 5.59 -4.36 -3.92
C LEU A 86 5.47 -5.71 -4.62
N ALA A 87 6.36 -6.67 -4.35
CA ALA A 87 6.25 -8.03 -4.88
C ALA A 87 4.98 -8.77 -4.43
N ALA A 88 4.32 -8.29 -3.37
CA ALA A 88 3.04 -8.81 -2.91
C ALA A 88 1.82 -8.09 -3.54
N CYS A 89 2.03 -7.06 -4.36
CA CYS A 89 0.98 -6.19 -4.89
C CYS A 89 0.66 -6.49 -6.37
N GLU A 90 -0.52 -6.09 -6.80
CA GLU A 90 -0.93 -6.01 -8.21
C GLU A 90 -0.90 -4.58 -8.74
N GLY A 91 -0.98 -3.58 -7.87
CA GLY A 91 -0.91 -2.17 -8.23
C GLY A 91 -0.32 -1.32 -7.12
N ALA A 92 -0.01 -0.07 -7.44
CA ALA A 92 0.54 0.90 -6.50
C ALA A 92 -0.05 2.29 -6.73
N LEU A 93 -0.44 2.97 -5.64
CA LEU A 93 -0.68 4.41 -5.64
C LEU A 93 0.67 5.11 -5.52
N LEU A 94 0.98 5.98 -6.45
CA LEU A 94 2.19 6.80 -6.43
C LEU A 94 1.82 8.23 -6.06
N LEU A 95 2.07 8.62 -4.80
CA LEU A 95 1.75 9.95 -4.30
C LEU A 95 2.81 10.96 -4.67
N ILE A 96 2.33 12.10 -5.17
CA ILE A 96 3.12 13.26 -5.54
C ILE A 96 2.55 14.47 -4.79
N ASP A 97 3.39 15.22 -4.10
CA ASP A 97 2.99 16.46 -3.46
C ASP A 97 2.76 17.55 -4.50
N ALA A 98 1.56 18.14 -4.54
CA ALA A 98 1.20 19.18 -5.53
C ALA A 98 2.05 20.45 -5.41
N ALA A 99 2.71 20.70 -4.29
CA ALA A 99 3.57 21.86 -4.07
C ALA A 99 5.06 21.57 -4.35
N GLN A 100 5.50 20.31 -4.22
CA GLN A 100 6.89 19.90 -4.40
C GLN A 100 7.14 19.27 -5.79
N GLY A 101 6.11 18.65 -6.37
CA GLY A 101 6.22 17.95 -7.65
C GLY A 101 6.88 16.57 -7.56
N VAL A 102 7.40 16.10 -8.68
CA VAL A 102 8.09 14.79 -8.79
C VAL A 102 9.50 14.90 -8.27
N GLU A 103 9.80 14.18 -7.20
CA GLU A 103 11.10 14.15 -6.55
C GLU A 103 11.87 12.85 -6.84
N ALA A 104 13.16 12.81 -6.52
CA ALA A 104 14.03 11.68 -6.82
C ALA A 104 13.52 10.34 -6.23
N GLN A 105 12.94 10.36 -5.03
CA GLN A 105 12.35 9.15 -4.41
C GLN A 105 11.08 8.71 -5.14
N THR A 106 10.28 9.66 -5.65
CA THR A 106 9.11 9.37 -6.47
C THR A 106 9.50 8.61 -7.73
N VAL A 107 10.55 9.07 -8.40
CA VAL A 107 11.10 8.42 -9.60
C VAL A 107 11.61 7.01 -9.28
N ALA A 108 12.41 6.88 -8.23
CA ALA A 108 12.96 5.58 -7.82
C ALA A 108 11.84 4.57 -7.48
N ASN A 109 10.83 5.00 -6.74
CA ASN A 109 9.69 4.18 -6.36
C ASN A 109 8.83 3.79 -7.57
N ALA A 110 8.60 4.71 -8.51
CA ALA A 110 7.89 4.43 -9.76
C ALA A 110 8.63 3.37 -10.58
N HIS A 111 9.94 3.49 -10.73
CA HIS A 111 10.74 2.48 -11.43
C HIS A 111 10.68 1.10 -10.76
N LEU A 112 10.70 1.04 -9.43
CA LEU A 112 10.55 -0.22 -8.70
C LEU A 112 9.19 -0.87 -8.97
N ALA A 113 8.10 -0.08 -8.97
CA ALA A 113 6.76 -0.59 -9.25
C ALA A 113 6.63 -1.09 -10.69
N VAL A 114 7.09 -0.30 -11.67
CA VAL A 114 7.06 -0.66 -13.10
C VAL A 114 7.92 -1.91 -13.37
N ALA A 115 9.12 -2.01 -12.77
CA ALA A 115 10.00 -3.17 -12.93
C ALA A 115 9.36 -4.48 -12.41
N GLN A 116 8.42 -4.39 -11.47
CA GLN A 116 7.65 -5.52 -10.96
C GLN A 116 6.34 -5.75 -11.74
N GLY A 117 6.06 -4.97 -12.78
CA GLY A 117 4.88 -5.11 -13.62
C GLY A 117 3.58 -4.69 -12.92
N LEU A 118 3.66 -3.79 -11.95
CA LEU A 118 2.49 -3.28 -11.25
C LEU A 118 1.76 -2.21 -12.08
N GLU A 119 0.43 -2.17 -11.93
CA GLU A 119 -0.35 -1.01 -12.36
C GLU A 119 -0.03 0.16 -11.44
N VAL A 120 0.45 1.28 -12.00
CA VAL A 120 0.80 2.48 -11.24
C VAL A 120 -0.23 3.57 -11.46
N ILE A 121 -0.87 4.01 -10.37
CA ILE A 121 -1.87 5.08 -10.37
C ILE A 121 -1.23 6.31 -9.72
N PRO A 122 -0.88 7.36 -10.49
CA PRO A 122 -0.34 8.59 -9.93
C PRO A 122 -1.45 9.39 -9.22
N VAL A 123 -1.14 9.88 -8.02
CA VAL A 123 -2.04 10.68 -7.19
C VAL A 123 -1.32 11.97 -6.81
N ILE A 124 -1.78 13.10 -7.32
CA ILE A 124 -1.28 14.43 -6.97
C ILE A 124 -2.04 14.91 -5.73
N ASN A 125 -1.38 14.78 -4.58
CA ASN A 125 -1.96 15.06 -3.27
C ASN A 125 -1.69 16.51 -2.82
N LYS A 126 -2.42 16.94 -1.80
CA LYS A 126 -2.34 18.29 -1.20
C LYS A 126 -2.75 19.42 -2.14
N ILE A 127 -3.72 19.17 -3.02
CA ILE A 127 -4.26 20.21 -3.93
C ILE A 127 -4.95 21.38 -3.19
N ASP A 128 -5.21 21.21 -1.89
CA ASP A 128 -5.77 22.25 -1.01
C ASP A 128 -4.76 23.31 -0.59
N LEU A 129 -3.48 23.11 -0.83
CA LEU A 129 -2.45 24.09 -0.49
C LEU A 129 -2.45 25.27 -1.48
N PRO A 130 -2.27 26.52 -0.99
CA PRO A 130 -2.15 27.70 -1.88
C PRO A 130 -0.95 27.62 -2.84
N SER A 131 0.09 26.87 -2.49
CA SER A 131 1.28 26.65 -3.31
C SER A 131 1.16 25.47 -4.28
N ALA A 132 0.03 24.76 -4.30
CA ALA A 132 -0.18 23.62 -5.18
C ALA A 132 -0.12 24.01 -6.67
N GLN A 133 0.59 23.20 -7.46
CA GLN A 133 0.74 23.37 -8.91
C GLN A 133 0.38 22.06 -9.65
N PRO A 134 -0.89 21.64 -9.64
CA PRO A 134 -1.30 20.34 -10.18
C PRO A 134 -0.93 20.14 -11.65
N GLU A 135 -1.09 21.17 -12.48
CA GLU A 135 -0.79 21.07 -13.92
C GLU A 135 0.71 20.91 -14.19
N LEU A 136 1.56 21.54 -13.37
CA LEU A 136 3.01 21.31 -13.44
C LEU A 136 3.35 19.88 -13.03
N CYS A 137 2.72 19.36 -11.97
CA CYS A 137 2.92 17.98 -11.51
C CYS A 137 2.48 16.96 -12.55
N LYS A 138 1.33 17.17 -13.21
CA LYS A 138 0.86 16.32 -14.31
C LYS A 138 1.89 16.25 -15.45
N LYS A 139 2.43 17.41 -15.85
CA LYS A 139 3.47 17.46 -16.86
C LYS A 139 4.73 16.70 -16.42
N GLN A 140 5.14 16.85 -15.17
CA GLN A 140 6.28 16.09 -14.64
C GLN A 140 6.03 14.58 -14.61
N VAL A 141 4.81 14.15 -14.29
CA VAL A 141 4.41 12.73 -14.35
C VAL A 141 4.60 12.17 -15.76
N GLU A 142 4.19 12.92 -16.77
CA GLU A 142 4.34 12.52 -18.17
C GLU A 142 5.80 12.55 -18.62
N ASP A 143 6.49 13.66 -18.38
CA ASP A 143 7.87 13.89 -18.88
C ASP A 143 8.90 12.99 -18.18
N VAL A 144 8.72 12.72 -16.87
CA VAL A 144 9.72 12.02 -16.04
C VAL A 144 9.38 10.56 -15.81
N LEU A 145 8.09 10.24 -15.63
CA LEU A 145 7.65 8.89 -15.31
C LEU A 145 7.08 8.15 -16.52
N ALA A 146 6.87 8.83 -17.64
CA ALA A 146 6.23 8.28 -18.83
C ALA A 146 4.83 7.68 -18.58
N ILE A 147 4.11 8.25 -17.62
CA ILE A 147 2.71 7.91 -17.32
C ILE A 147 1.86 9.04 -17.89
N PRO A 148 0.76 8.74 -18.64
CA PRO A 148 -0.10 9.79 -19.20
C PRO A 148 -0.59 10.78 -18.13
N ALA A 149 -0.51 12.08 -18.43
CA ALA A 149 -0.89 13.13 -17.47
C ALA A 149 -2.37 13.06 -17.06
N GLU A 150 -3.24 12.59 -17.96
CA GLU A 150 -4.66 12.34 -17.74
C GLU A 150 -4.96 11.25 -16.69
N ASP A 151 -4.03 10.32 -16.50
CA ASP A 151 -4.15 9.25 -15.52
C ASP A 151 -3.91 9.72 -14.07
N ALA A 152 -3.39 10.93 -13.89
CA ALA A 152 -3.10 11.48 -12.58
C ALA A 152 -4.37 11.99 -11.88
N ILE A 153 -4.65 11.43 -10.70
CA ILE A 153 -5.79 11.80 -9.88
C ILE A 153 -5.42 12.94 -8.94
N LEU A 154 -6.24 13.97 -8.92
CA LEU A 154 -6.06 15.10 -8.01
C LEU A 154 -6.74 14.81 -6.67
N ALA A 155 -5.99 14.92 -5.58
CA ALA A 155 -6.50 14.56 -4.25
C ALA A 155 -6.01 15.50 -3.13
N SER A 156 -6.74 15.46 -2.04
CA SER A 156 -6.31 16.04 -0.77
C SER A 156 -6.68 15.10 0.38
N GLY A 157 -5.68 14.50 0.99
CA GLY A 157 -5.86 13.72 2.22
C GLY A 157 -6.45 14.56 3.35
N LYS A 158 -6.18 15.87 3.39
CA LYS A 158 -6.70 16.78 4.41
C LYS A 158 -8.20 17.04 4.24
N SER A 159 -8.66 17.39 3.05
CA SER A 159 -10.07 17.73 2.79
C SER A 159 -10.93 16.53 2.40
N GLY A 160 -10.34 15.41 2.00
CA GLY A 160 -11.04 14.24 1.47
C GLY A 160 -11.37 14.33 -0.03
N ALA A 161 -10.96 15.40 -0.71
CA ALA A 161 -11.17 15.53 -2.15
C ALA A 161 -10.39 14.44 -2.92
N GLY A 162 -10.99 13.88 -3.98
CA GLY A 162 -10.37 12.89 -4.85
C GLY A 162 -10.30 11.45 -4.29
N ILE A 163 -10.73 11.23 -3.05
CA ILE A 163 -10.65 9.88 -2.42
C ILE A 163 -11.55 8.87 -3.12
N GLY A 164 -12.76 9.29 -3.52
CA GLY A 164 -13.69 8.45 -4.28
C GLY A 164 -13.09 8.05 -5.62
N GLU A 165 -12.51 9.00 -6.35
CA GLU A 165 -11.87 8.78 -7.64
C GLU A 165 -10.68 7.83 -7.53
N ILE A 166 -9.91 7.88 -6.43
CA ILE A 166 -8.83 6.91 -6.18
C ILE A 166 -9.39 5.51 -6.02
N LEU A 167 -10.44 5.32 -5.21
CA LEU A 167 -11.06 4.00 -5.00
C LEU A 167 -11.67 3.44 -6.29
N GLU A 168 -12.31 4.30 -7.11
CA GLU A 168 -12.84 3.94 -8.42
C GLU A 168 -11.71 3.47 -9.35
N ALA A 169 -10.63 4.26 -9.47
CA ALA A 169 -9.49 3.93 -10.31
C ALA A 169 -8.78 2.64 -9.87
N VAL A 170 -8.69 2.39 -8.55
CA VAL A 170 -8.15 1.14 -8.03
C VAL A 170 -8.96 -0.06 -8.50
N VAL A 171 -10.30 0.01 -8.43
CA VAL A 171 -11.16 -1.10 -8.86
C VAL A 171 -11.13 -1.29 -10.38
N GLU A 172 -11.03 -0.20 -11.16
CA GLU A 172 -11.03 -0.27 -12.62
C GLU A 172 -9.68 -0.72 -13.20
N ARG A 173 -8.58 -0.22 -12.65
CA ARG A 173 -7.25 -0.34 -13.27
C ARG A 173 -6.41 -1.45 -12.66
N VAL A 174 -6.48 -1.65 -11.34
CA VAL A 174 -5.66 -2.68 -10.69
C VAL A 174 -6.22 -4.07 -10.98
N PRO A 175 -5.45 -4.96 -11.62
CA PRO A 175 -5.95 -6.30 -11.94
C PRO A 175 -6.23 -7.11 -10.68
N PRO A 176 -7.22 -8.02 -10.72
CA PRO A 176 -7.47 -8.93 -9.61
C PRO A 176 -6.28 -9.89 -9.41
N PRO A 177 -6.18 -10.51 -8.22
CA PRO A 177 -5.14 -11.47 -7.94
C PRO A 177 -5.11 -12.61 -8.97
N ARG A 178 -3.95 -12.83 -9.59
CA ARG A 178 -3.78 -13.93 -10.52
C ARG A 178 -3.52 -15.23 -9.74
N ASN A 179 -4.33 -16.24 -10.01
CA ASN A 179 -3.99 -17.58 -9.53
C ASN A 179 -2.78 -18.07 -10.35
N ALA A 180 -1.67 -18.29 -9.67
CA ALA A 180 -0.43 -18.72 -10.31
C ALA A 180 -0.49 -20.17 -10.84
N GLY A 181 -1.60 -20.89 -10.65
CA GLY A 181 -1.84 -22.23 -11.21
C GLY A 181 -0.94 -23.33 -10.64
N TYR A 182 -0.24 -23.07 -9.55
CA TYR A 182 0.57 -24.09 -8.89
C TYR A 182 -0.33 -25.11 -8.18
N PRO A 183 0.00 -26.43 -8.28
CA PRO A 183 -0.79 -27.48 -7.62
C PRO A 183 -0.68 -27.46 -6.10
N ALA A 184 0.41 -26.91 -5.56
CA ALA A 184 0.65 -26.77 -4.12
C ALA A 184 0.42 -25.32 -3.65
N ALA A 185 0.08 -25.15 -2.37
CA ALA A 185 0.00 -23.84 -1.76
C ALA A 185 1.36 -23.13 -1.81
N ARG A 186 1.37 -21.88 -2.27
CA ARG A 186 2.55 -21.02 -2.34
C ARG A 186 2.21 -19.63 -1.81
N ALA A 187 3.10 -19.11 -0.97
CA ALA A 187 2.98 -17.77 -0.43
C ALA A 187 4.34 -17.08 -0.41
N LEU A 188 4.32 -15.76 -0.51
CA LEU A 188 5.47 -14.89 -0.32
C LEU A 188 5.40 -14.30 1.08
N ILE A 189 6.47 -14.42 1.86
CA ILE A 189 6.66 -13.65 3.08
C ILE A 189 7.26 -12.30 2.64
N PHE A 190 6.50 -11.23 2.81
CA PHE A 190 6.97 -9.88 2.44
C PHE A 190 7.45 -9.09 3.65
N ASP A 191 6.98 -9.41 4.87
CA ASP A 191 7.49 -8.83 6.11
C ASP A 191 7.31 -9.80 7.28
N CYS A 192 7.92 -9.50 8.44
CA CYS A 192 7.72 -10.24 9.67
C CYS A 192 7.96 -9.37 10.90
N VAL A 193 7.24 -9.68 11.97
CA VAL A 193 7.43 -9.07 13.29
C VAL A 193 7.62 -10.14 14.35
N PHE A 194 8.31 -9.81 15.41
CA PHE A 194 8.44 -10.67 16.56
C PHE A 194 7.52 -10.16 17.69
N ASP A 195 6.64 -11.04 18.14
CA ASP A 195 5.77 -10.81 19.27
C ASP A 195 6.24 -11.71 20.44
N SER A 196 6.31 -11.15 21.65
CA SER A 196 6.82 -11.87 22.82
C SER A 196 5.93 -13.07 23.24
N TYR A 197 4.65 -13.07 22.87
CA TYR A 197 3.69 -14.12 23.21
C TYR A 197 3.46 -15.10 22.06
N LYS A 198 3.33 -14.58 20.83
CA LYS A 198 3.02 -15.36 19.62
C LYS A 198 4.27 -15.87 18.91
N GLY A 199 5.42 -15.26 19.14
CA GLY A 199 6.67 -15.53 18.42
C GLY A 199 6.75 -14.77 17.11
N VAL A 200 7.26 -15.40 16.06
CA VAL A 200 7.38 -14.77 14.73
C VAL A 200 6.04 -14.77 14.03
N ILE A 201 5.55 -13.58 13.70
CA ILE A 201 4.36 -13.37 12.88
C ILE A 201 4.85 -12.97 11.48
N CYS A 202 4.59 -13.82 10.49
CA CYS A 202 4.96 -13.56 9.09
C CYS A 202 3.79 -12.93 8.34
N TYR A 203 4.05 -11.84 7.64
CA TYR A 203 3.12 -11.20 6.73
C TYR A 203 3.23 -11.88 5.37
N VAL A 204 2.15 -12.53 4.93
CA VAL A 204 2.21 -13.39 3.77
C VAL A 204 1.19 -13.01 2.71
N ARG A 205 1.61 -13.10 1.45
CA ARG A 205 0.75 -13.06 0.28
C ARG A 205 0.60 -14.48 -0.27
N VAL A 206 -0.62 -15.00 -0.28
CA VAL A 206 -0.91 -16.32 -0.88
C VAL A 206 -1.12 -16.15 -2.38
N PHE A 207 -0.32 -16.85 -3.20
CA PHE A 207 -0.43 -16.86 -4.67
C PHE A 207 -1.20 -18.09 -5.21
N SER A 208 -1.21 -19.19 -4.48
CA SER A 208 -1.97 -20.40 -4.85
C SER A 208 -2.30 -21.21 -3.61
N GLY A 209 -3.40 -21.96 -3.68
CA GLY A 209 -3.86 -22.83 -2.60
C GLY A 209 -4.37 -22.07 -1.37
N SER A 210 -4.26 -22.69 -0.21
CA SER A 210 -4.67 -22.13 1.08
C SER A 210 -3.70 -22.55 2.17
N ILE A 211 -3.65 -21.77 3.25
CA ILE A 211 -2.85 -22.03 4.45
C ILE A 211 -3.78 -22.02 5.65
N LYS A 212 -3.68 -23.04 6.50
CA LYS A 212 -4.47 -23.19 7.72
C LYS A 212 -3.58 -23.46 8.92
N ALA A 213 -4.09 -23.19 10.11
CA ALA A 213 -3.43 -23.63 11.34
C ALA A 213 -3.27 -25.15 11.35
N GLY A 214 -2.09 -25.62 11.74
CA GLY A 214 -1.70 -27.04 11.72
C GLY A 214 -1.02 -27.51 10.44
N ASP A 215 -1.07 -26.75 9.33
CA ASP A 215 -0.39 -27.11 8.09
C ASP A 215 1.14 -27.16 8.27
N GLU A 216 1.78 -28.16 7.68
CA GLU A 216 3.24 -28.19 7.55
C GLU A 216 3.65 -27.36 6.32
N ILE A 217 4.52 -26.39 6.50
CA ILE A 217 5.04 -25.54 5.44
C ILE A 217 6.56 -25.67 5.31
N LEU A 218 7.05 -25.48 4.07
CA LEU A 218 8.47 -25.44 3.77
C LEU A 218 8.90 -23.97 3.55
N LEU A 219 9.81 -23.49 4.39
CA LEU A 219 10.50 -22.22 4.17
C LEU A 219 11.56 -22.43 3.08
N MET A 220 11.24 -22.04 1.85
CA MET A 220 12.04 -22.38 0.66
C MET A 220 13.47 -21.86 0.72
N GLY A 221 13.68 -20.63 1.24
CA GLY A 221 15.02 -20.02 1.33
C GLY A 221 15.97 -20.76 2.27
N GLY A 222 15.46 -21.38 3.33
CA GLY A 222 16.26 -22.10 4.32
C GLY A 222 16.09 -23.62 4.31
N GLY A 223 15.22 -24.15 3.45
CA GLY A 223 14.92 -25.59 3.38
C GLY A 223 14.31 -26.18 4.66
N ARG A 224 13.81 -25.34 5.56
CA ARG A 224 13.27 -25.77 6.86
C ARG A 224 11.77 -26.01 6.78
N LYS A 225 11.33 -27.11 7.36
CA LYS A 225 9.91 -27.38 7.59
C LYS A 225 9.50 -26.84 8.95
N THR A 226 8.31 -26.30 9.02
CA THR A 226 7.69 -25.83 10.27
C THR A 226 6.17 -25.96 10.18
N SER A 227 5.48 -25.91 11.31
CA SER A 227 4.02 -25.93 11.34
C SER A 227 3.46 -24.52 11.55
N VAL A 228 2.34 -24.25 10.89
CA VAL A 228 1.57 -23.01 11.06
C VAL A 228 0.81 -23.10 12.38
N LYS A 229 1.07 -22.17 13.30
CA LYS A 229 0.37 -22.15 14.59
C LYS A 229 -0.99 -21.47 14.51
N GLU A 230 -1.02 -20.32 13.86
CA GLU A 230 -2.20 -19.47 13.76
C GLU A 230 -2.21 -18.78 12.39
N VAL A 231 -3.39 -18.49 11.85
CA VAL A 231 -3.60 -17.72 10.63
C VAL A 231 -4.63 -16.64 10.91
N GLY A 232 -4.39 -15.42 10.47
CA GLY A 232 -5.28 -14.29 10.64
C GLY A 232 -5.31 -13.38 9.42
N ARG A 233 -6.10 -12.33 9.50
CA ARG A 233 -6.17 -11.23 8.53
C ARG A 233 -5.83 -9.93 9.25
N PHE A 234 -5.29 -8.99 8.51
CA PHE A 234 -5.02 -7.66 9.02
C PHE A 234 -6.30 -6.85 9.12
N THR A 235 -6.52 -6.33 10.33
CA THR A 235 -7.56 -5.34 10.63
C THR A 235 -6.86 -4.07 11.15
N PRO A 236 -7.49 -2.90 11.13
CA PRO A 236 -6.89 -1.66 11.64
C PRO A 236 -6.52 -1.73 13.13
N SER A 237 -7.22 -2.56 13.89
CA SER A 237 -6.89 -2.89 15.28
C SER A 237 -6.52 -4.37 15.35
N MET A 238 -5.27 -4.67 15.67
CA MET A 238 -4.88 -6.03 16.04
C MET A 238 -5.37 -6.43 17.41
#